data_87aa27ffceef67b5fe80da31d9d96a34
#
_entry.id   87aa27ffceef67b5fe80da31d9d96a34
#
_cell.length_a   1.000
_cell.length_b   1.000
_cell.length_c   1.000
_cell.angle_alpha   90.00
_cell.angle_beta   90.00
_cell.angle_gamma   90.00
#
_symmetry.space_group_name_H-M   'P 1'
#
loop_
_entity.id
_entity.type
_entity.pdbx_description
1 polymer ?
#
loop_
_entity_poly.entity_id
_entity_poly.type
_entity_poly.pdbx_seq_one_letter_code
_entity_poly.pdbx_strand_id
1 'polypeptide(L)'
;DRLRFDFTHFSAMTAEELEKVEKIVNDAIQKALPVVIKNMPIEEAKKTGAQALFGEKYGDVVRVVNMGDFSIEFCGGTHVSNTSEIMALKIVSESGVAAGVRRIEALTSEGLLKYYSDLENKIRDAAKLLKTTPDTVSEKIAHLQAENKTLHSELESLKSKMAQDAAGDIMN
;
A
#
# COMPACT_ATOMS: atom_id res chain seq x y z
N ASP A 1 -7.67 0.51 12.54
CA ASP A 1 -7.04 1.43 11.59
C ASP A 1 -5.93 0.79 10.74
N ARG A 2 -5.42 -0.40 11.14
CA ARG A 2 -4.43 -1.17 10.39
C ARG A 2 -4.86 -2.62 10.28
N LEU A 3 -4.92 -3.13 9.05
CA LEU A 3 -5.20 -4.51 8.72
C LEU A 3 -3.88 -5.24 8.42
N ARG A 4 -3.73 -6.48 8.89
CA ARG A 4 -2.78 -7.47 8.40
C ARG A 4 -3.53 -8.70 7.92
N PHE A 5 -3.20 -9.14 6.71
CA PHE A 5 -3.82 -10.30 6.09
C PHE A 5 -2.74 -11.21 5.50
N ASP A 6 -2.66 -12.43 6.02
CA ASP A 6 -1.74 -13.46 5.56
C ASP A 6 -2.48 -14.42 4.64
N PHE A 7 -1.88 -14.75 3.50
CA PHE A 7 -2.48 -15.60 2.48
C PHE A 7 -1.43 -16.46 1.78
N THR A 8 -1.86 -17.59 1.23
CA THR A 8 -0.99 -18.50 0.49
C THR A 8 -0.83 -18.00 -0.93
N HIS A 9 0.41 -17.71 -1.33
CA HIS A 9 0.75 -17.32 -2.69
C HIS A 9 2.21 -17.62 -2.98
N PHE A 10 2.50 -18.07 -4.21
CA PHE A 10 3.83 -18.59 -4.59
C PHE A 10 4.86 -17.50 -4.95
N SER A 11 4.42 -16.28 -5.27
CA SER A 11 5.28 -15.15 -5.66
C SER A 11 4.86 -13.84 -4.99
N ALA A 12 5.69 -12.81 -5.10
CA ALA A 12 5.28 -11.44 -4.76
C ALA A 12 4.15 -10.99 -5.69
N MET A 13 3.18 -10.24 -5.14
CA MET A 13 2.12 -9.64 -5.96
C MET A 13 2.68 -8.46 -6.76
N THR A 14 2.21 -8.33 -7.99
CA THR A 14 2.53 -7.18 -8.83
C THR A 14 1.77 -5.93 -8.37
N ALA A 15 2.24 -4.75 -8.79
CA ALA A 15 1.54 -3.49 -8.50
C ALA A 15 0.10 -3.50 -9.05
N GLU A 16 -0.08 -4.04 -10.25
CA GLU A 16 -1.41 -4.15 -10.88
C GLU A 16 -2.36 -5.09 -10.13
N GLU A 17 -1.84 -6.20 -9.59
CA GLU A 17 -2.62 -7.11 -8.75
C GLU A 17 -3.07 -6.43 -7.45
N LEU A 18 -2.16 -5.70 -6.79
CA LEU A 18 -2.46 -4.95 -5.58
C LEU A 18 -3.50 -3.84 -5.84
N GLU A 19 -3.36 -3.08 -6.91
CA GLU A 19 -4.33 -2.06 -7.34
C GLU A 19 -5.70 -2.67 -7.62
N LYS A 20 -5.74 -3.84 -8.27
CA LYS A 20 -6.98 -4.55 -8.54
C LYS A 20 -7.68 -5.01 -7.27
N VAL A 21 -6.92 -5.54 -6.30
CA VAL A 21 -7.46 -5.91 -4.98
C VAL A 21 -8.00 -4.69 -4.24
N GLU A 22 -7.22 -3.60 -4.18
CA GLU A 22 -7.70 -2.33 -3.59
C GLU A 22 -9.00 -1.86 -4.22
N LYS A 23 -9.07 -1.89 -5.55
CA LYS A 23 -10.28 -1.47 -6.27
C LYS A 23 -11.50 -2.32 -5.90
N ILE A 24 -11.36 -3.66 -5.89
CA ILE A 24 -12.46 -4.57 -5.54
C ILE A 24 -12.98 -4.28 -4.13
N VAL A 25 -12.07 -4.10 -3.16
CA VAL A 25 -12.44 -3.82 -1.76
C VAL A 25 -13.09 -2.44 -1.65
N ASN A 26 -12.54 -1.42 -2.27
CA ASN A 26 -13.09 -0.07 -2.22
C ASN A 26 -14.44 0.03 -2.93
N ASP A 27 -14.64 -0.69 -4.04
CA ASP A 27 -15.95 -0.79 -4.70
C ASP A 27 -17.01 -1.41 -3.76
N ALA A 28 -16.64 -2.42 -2.96
CA ALA A 28 -17.53 -3.02 -1.96
C ALA A 28 -17.83 -2.07 -0.78
N ILE A 29 -16.83 -1.30 -0.34
CA ILE A 29 -17.00 -0.25 0.69
C ILE A 29 -17.99 0.81 0.18
N GLN A 30 -17.83 1.29 -1.04
CA GLN A 30 -18.66 2.34 -1.65
C GLN A 30 -20.10 1.90 -1.87
N LYS A 31 -20.36 0.60 -2.05
CA LYS A 31 -21.71 0.05 -2.15
C LYS A 31 -22.52 0.19 -0.86
N ALA A 32 -21.89 0.55 0.26
CA ALA A 32 -22.54 0.72 1.56
C ALA A 32 -23.39 -0.51 1.94
N LEU A 33 -22.82 -1.70 1.82
CA LEU A 33 -23.53 -2.95 2.09
C LEU A 33 -23.82 -3.09 3.58
N PRO A 34 -25.06 -3.43 3.97
CA PRO A 34 -25.37 -3.75 5.35
C PRO A 34 -24.63 -5.02 5.78
N VAL A 35 -24.05 -5.01 6.99
CA VAL A 35 -23.38 -6.15 7.59
C VAL A 35 -24.38 -6.85 8.53
N VAL A 36 -24.93 -7.94 8.07
CA VAL A 36 -25.96 -8.70 8.78
C VAL A 36 -25.33 -9.87 9.53
N ILE A 37 -25.56 -9.94 10.83
CA ILE A 37 -25.01 -10.98 11.70
C ILE A 37 -26.15 -11.86 12.19
N LYS A 38 -26.02 -13.19 12.01
CA LYS A 38 -27.00 -14.18 12.47
C LYS A 38 -26.30 -15.35 13.14
N ASN A 39 -26.83 -15.79 14.27
CA ASN A 39 -26.48 -17.07 14.87
C ASN A 39 -27.45 -18.12 14.36
N MET A 40 -26.95 -19.26 13.86
CA MET A 40 -27.80 -20.34 13.33
C MET A 40 -27.09 -21.68 13.49
N PRO A 41 -27.86 -22.81 13.42
CA PRO A 41 -27.26 -24.14 13.38
C PRO A 41 -26.25 -24.29 12.25
N ILE A 42 -25.14 -24.99 12.50
CA ILE A 42 -24.06 -25.18 11.52
C ILE A 42 -24.54 -25.79 10.21
N GLU A 43 -25.52 -26.72 10.27
CA GLU A 43 -26.06 -27.35 9.07
C GLU A 43 -26.91 -26.39 8.21
N GLU A 44 -27.52 -25.40 8.82
CA GLU A 44 -28.20 -24.29 8.13
C GLU A 44 -27.17 -23.32 7.53
N ALA A 45 -26.16 -22.94 8.32
CA ALA A 45 -25.12 -22.04 7.90
C ALA A 45 -24.33 -22.56 6.68
N LYS A 46 -24.02 -23.84 6.61
CA LYS A 46 -23.39 -24.47 5.44
C LYS A 46 -24.21 -24.32 4.16
N LYS A 47 -25.54 -24.29 4.26
CA LYS A 47 -26.43 -24.11 3.09
C LYS A 47 -26.43 -22.68 2.55
N THR A 48 -25.99 -21.72 3.33
CA THR A 48 -25.89 -20.31 2.88
C THR A 48 -24.70 -20.04 1.94
N GLY A 49 -23.79 -21.00 1.76
CA GLY A 49 -22.54 -20.82 1.02
C GLY A 49 -21.48 -20.06 1.82
N ALA A 50 -21.68 -19.87 3.13
CA ALA A 50 -20.73 -19.17 3.98
C ALA A 50 -19.36 -19.87 4.02
N GLN A 51 -18.31 -19.10 3.86
CA GLN A 51 -16.94 -19.59 3.96
C GLN A 51 -16.58 -19.86 5.42
N ALA A 52 -16.00 -21.04 5.66
CA ALA A 52 -15.48 -21.45 6.96
C ALA A 52 -13.97 -21.59 6.88
N LEU A 53 -13.24 -21.15 7.90
CA LEU A 53 -11.80 -21.33 7.97
C LEU A 53 -11.46 -22.82 8.12
N PHE A 54 -10.53 -23.29 7.31
CA PHE A 54 -10.08 -24.68 7.36
C PHE A 54 -9.37 -24.97 8.70
N GLY A 55 -9.77 -26.05 9.36
CA GLY A 55 -9.14 -26.53 10.60
C GLY A 55 -9.75 -25.99 11.90
N GLU A 56 -10.70 -25.07 11.85
CA GLU A 56 -11.46 -24.68 13.04
C GLU A 56 -12.57 -25.70 13.36
N LYS A 57 -12.68 -26.00 14.66
CA LYS A 57 -13.80 -26.81 15.17
C LYS A 57 -14.95 -25.88 15.56
N TYR A 58 -15.98 -25.91 14.78
CA TYR A 58 -17.18 -25.13 15.04
C TYR A 58 -18.14 -25.92 15.94
N GLY A 59 -18.83 -25.22 16.86
CA GLY A 59 -19.92 -25.81 17.64
C GLY A 59 -21.20 -26.04 16.82
N ASP A 60 -22.27 -26.51 17.49
CA ASP A 60 -23.56 -26.77 16.86
C ASP A 60 -24.22 -25.49 16.33
N VAL A 61 -23.90 -24.32 16.90
CA VAL A 61 -24.39 -23.00 16.49
C VAL A 61 -23.19 -22.15 16.12
N VAL A 62 -23.26 -21.53 14.94
CA VAL A 62 -22.22 -20.65 14.39
C VAL A 62 -22.76 -19.25 14.14
N ARG A 63 -21.85 -18.27 14.21
CA ARG A 63 -22.14 -16.89 13.89
C ARG A 63 -21.76 -16.63 12.43
N VAL A 64 -22.77 -16.33 11.62
CA VAL A 64 -22.64 -16.01 10.18
C VAL A 64 -22.69 -14.50 10.01
N VAL A 65 -21.70 -13.95 9.32
CA VAL A 65 -21.59 -12.55 8.95
C VAL A 65 -21.79 -12.45 7.44
N ASN A 66 -22.77 -11.66 7.02
CA ASN A 66 -23.16 -11.48 5.62
C ASN A 66 -23.02 -10.01 5.21
N MET A 67 -22.36 -9.76 4.11
CA MET A 67 -22.20 -8.45 3.46
C MET A 67 -22.85 -8.48 2.06
N GLY A 68 -24.15 -8.76 2.01
CA GLY A 68 -24.90 -8.93 0.77
C GLY A 68 -24.37 -10.08 -0.08
N ASP A 69 -24.26 -9.84 -1.39
CA ASP A 69 -23.72 -10.83 -2.34
C ASP A 69 -22.18 -10.81 -2.42
N PHE A 70 -21.52 -9.96 -1.62
CA PHE A 70 -20.07 -9.81 -1.68
C PHE A 70 -19.32 -10.84 -0.84
N SER A 71 -19.74 -11.05 0.42
CA SER A 71 -19.11 -12.02 1.33
C SER A 71 -20.12 -12.57 2.34
N ILE A 72 -20.01 -13.88 2.60
CA ILE A 72 -20.70 -14.56 3.69
C ILE A 72 -19.69 -15.48 4.38
N GLU A 73 -19.45 -15.28 5.68
CA GLU A 73 -18.39 -15.97 6.42
C GLU A 73 -18.81 -16.39 7.82
N PHE A 74 -18.18 -17.44 8.34
CA PHE A 74 -18.25 -17.77 9.75
C PHE A 74 -17.21 -16.92 10.49
N CYS A 75 -17.66 -15.98 11.31
CA CYS A 75 -16.73 -15.07 11.99
C CYS A 75 -17.26 -14.67 13.37
N GLY A 76 -16.44 -14.93 14.41
CA GLY A 76 -16.71 -14.55 15.80
C GLY A 76 -16.29 -13.13 16.17
N GLY A 77 -15.59 -12.41 15.28
CA GLY A 77 -15.06 -11.07 15.53
C GLY A 77 -16.12 -9.97 15.62
N THR A 78 -15.67 -8.75 15.93
CA THR A 78 -16.50 -7.54 15.86
C THR A 78 -16.50 -6.99 14.43
N HIS A 79 -17.64 -6.45 14.00
CA HIS A 79 -17.83 -5.93 12.65
C HIS A 79 -18.54 -4.58 12.72
N VAL A 80 -18.28 -3.75 11.69
CA VAL A 80 -19.09 -2.56 11.40
C VAL A 80 -20.51 -2.97 11.03
N SER A 81 -21.45 -2.07 11.13
CA SER A 81 -22.85 -2.33 10.74
C SER A 81 -23.08 -2.12 9.23
N ASN A 82 -22.20 -1.37 8.59
CA ASN A 82 -22.23 -1.08 7.15
C ASN A 82 -20.81 -0.94 6.61
N THR A 83 -20.55 -1.45 5.40
CA THR A 83 -19.22 -1.39 4.80
C THR A 83 -18.71 0.04 4.58
N SER A 84 -19.59 1.02 4.41
CA SER A 84 -19.21 2.44 4.27
C SER A 84 -18.51 3.03 5.50
N GLU A 85 -18.69 2.45 6.69
CA GLU A 85 -18.00 2.87 7.92
C GLU A 85 -16.47 2.65 7.85
N ILE A 86 -16.01 1.78 6.95
CA ILE A 86 -14.58 1.55 6.67
C ILE A 86 -13.95 2.74 5.95
N MET A 87 -14.76 3.60 5.30
CA MET A 87 -14.40 4.76 4.47
C MET A 87 -13.67 4.37 3.18
N ALA A 88 -12.43 3.92 3.28
CA ALA A 88 -11.62 3.41 2.18
C ALA A 88 -10.49 2.52 2.73
N LEU A 89 -9.90 1.71 1.84
CA LEU A 89 -8.75 0.86 2.13
C LEU A 89 -7.59 1.23 1.20
N LYS A 90 -6.37 1.31 1.76
CA LYS A 90 -5.11 1.43 1.01
C LYS A 90 -4.14 0.34 1.45
N ILE A 91 -3.66 -0.45 0.53
CA ILE A 91 -2.55 -1.39 0.77
C ILE A 91 -1.26 -0.57 0.85
N VAL A 92 -0.54 -0.69 1.95
CA VAL A 92 0.71 0.07 2.20
C VAL A 92 1.95 -0.80 2.08
N SER A 93 1.81 -2.12 2.24
CA SER A 93 2.91 -3.06 2.01
C SER A 93 2.41 -4.45 1.64
N GLU A 94 3.24 -5.18 0.91
CA GLU A 94 3.13 -6.60 0.61
C GLU A 94 4.50 -7.24 0.79
N SER A 95 4.59 -8.36 1.51
CA SER A 95 5.86 -9.02 1.80
C SER A 95 5.71 -10.52 2.04
N GLY A 96 6.80 -11.27 1.87
CA GLY A 96 6.87 -12.68 2.28
C GLY A 96 7.08 -12.80 3.79
N VAL A 97 6.35 -13.71 4.45
CA VAL A 97 6.51 -14.01 5.87
C VAL A 97 6.97 -15.43 6.13
N ALA A 98 6.70 -16.34 5.20
CA ALA A 98 7.19 -17.73 5.19
C ALA A 98 7.22 -18.27 3.76
N ALA A 99 7.73 -19.47 3.56
CA ALA A 99 7.70 -20.14 2.26
C ALA A 99 6.24 -20.31 1.79
N GLY A 100 5.89 -19.71 0.65
CA GLY A 100 4.55 -19.76 0.08
C GLY A 100 3.48 -18.96 0.85
N VAL A 101 3.87 -18.11 1.83
CA VAL A 101 2.94 -17.26 2.60
C VAL A 101 3.34 -15.80 2.43
N ARG A 102 2.38 -15.00 2.01
CA ARG A 102 2.51 -13.56 1.81
C ARG A 102 1.66 -12.81 2.83
N ARG A 103 2.04 -11.57 3.12
CA ARG A 103 1.32 -10.66 4.02
C ARG A 103 1.04 -9.35 3.32
N ILE A 104 -0.21 -8.93 3.35
CA ILE A 104 -0.63 -7.57 3.02
C ILE A 104 -0.85 -6.79 4.31
N GLU A 105 -0.36 -5.56 4.35
CA GLU A 105 -0.75 -4.57 5.36
C GLU A 105 -1.50 -3.44 4.67
N ALA A 106 -2.64 -3.08 5.26
CA ALA A 106 -3.50 -2.02 4.73
C ALA A 106 -3.96 -1.07 5.83
N LEU A 107 -4.33 0.14 5.44
CA LEU A 107 -4.89 1.17 6.31
C LEU A 107 -6.31 1.49 5.88
N THR A 108 -7.14 1.84 6.87
CA THR A 108 -8.53 2.27 6.69
C THR A 108 -8.82 3.48 7.57
N SER A 109 -9.93 4.15 7.35
CA SER A 109 -10.47 5.21 8.22
C SER A 109 -9.42 6.28 8.58
N GLU A 110 -9.31 6.64 9.86
CA GLU A 110 -8.37 7.67 10.33
C GLU A 110 -6.91 7.34 10.04
N GLY A 111 -6.53 6.05 10.10
CA GLY A 111 -5.17 5.60 9.76
C GLY A 111 -4.79 5.92 8.32
N LEU A 112 -5.74 5.80 7.40
CA LEU A 112 -5.58 6.15 6.01
C LEU A 112 -5.46 7.67 5.80
N LEU A 113 -6.32 8.46 6.45
CA LEU A 113 -6.27 9.93 6.38
C LEU A 113 -4.93 10.46 6.90
N LYS A 114 -4.46 9.91 8.04
CA LYS A 114 -3.15 10.25 8.58
C LYS A 114 -2.03 9.91 7.60
N TYR A 115 -2.05 8.75 6.98
CA TYR A 115 -1.06 8.34 6.00
C TYR A 115 -0.96 9.31 4.82
N TYR A 116 -2.09 9.74 4.26
CA TYR A 116 -2.08 10.72 3.17
C TYR A 116 -1.61 12.10 3.63
N SER A 117 -2.00 12.54 4.82
CA SER A 117 -1.50 13.80 5.40
C SER A 117 0.03 13.78 5.59
N ASP A 118 0.57 12.66 6.08
CA ASP A 118 2.01 12.50 6.27
C ASP A 118 2.77 12.49 4.91
N LEU A 119 2.19 11.88 3.86
CA LEU A 119 2.74 11.94 2.51
C LEU A 119 2.72 13.35 1.92
N GLU A 120 1.61 14.06 2.08
CA GLU A 120 1.47 15.46 1.62
C GLU A 120 2.50 16.36 2.31
N ASN A 121 2.69 16.21 3.61
CA ASN A 121 3.69 16.97 4.35
C ASN A 121 5.12 16.68 3.86
N LYS A 122 5.47 15.41 3.58
CA LYS A 122 6.77 15.05 3.01
C LYS A 122 7.02 15.72 1.66
N ILE A 123 6.01 15.74 0.79
CA ILE A 123 6.11 16.41 -0.52
C ILE A 123 6.26 17.92 -0.35
N ARG A 124 5.50 18.55 0.56
CA ARG A 124 5.64 19.97 0.88
C ARG A 124 7.03 20.32 1.40
N ASP A 125 7.57 19.50 2.27
CA ASP A 125 8.91 19.74 2.83
C ASP A 125 9.99 19.59 1.75
N ALA A 126 9.89 18.59 0.87
CA ALA A 126 10.75 18.47 -0.30
C ALA A 126 10.66 19.71 -1.22
N ALA A 127 9.45 20.19 -1.47
CA ALA A 127 9.23 21.40 -2.28
C ALA A 127 9.89 22.64 -1.65
N LYS A 128 9.77 22.82 -0.32
CA LYS A 128 10.46 23.93 0.40
C LYS A 128 11.98 23.86 0.25
N LEU A 129 12.58 22.68 0.43
CA LEU A 129 14.03 22.47 0.26
C LEU A 129 14.50 22.82 -1.14
N LEU A 130 13.70 22.46 -2.14
CA LEU A 130 13.97 22.72 -3.56
C LEU A 130 13.55 24.12 -4.03
N LYS A 131 12.96 24.92 -3.15
CA LYS A 131 12.39 26.25 -3.45
C LYS A 131 11.43 26.21 -4.65
N THR A 132 10.49 25.26 -4.61
CA THR A 132 9.50 25.02 -5.67
C THR A 132 8.15 24.70 -5.06
N THR A 133 7.14 24.35 -5.89
CA THR A 133 5.83 23.88 -5.46
C THR A 133 5.77 22.34 -5.44
N PRO A 134 4.86 21.71 -4.69
CA PRO A 134 4.67 20.27 -4.69
C PRO A 134 4.56 19.65 -6.09
N ASP A 135 3.84 20.29 -6.98
CA ASP A 135 3.55 19.78 -8.33
C ASP A 135 4.82 19.76 -9.23
N THR A 136 5.81 20.61 -8.95
CA THR A 136 7.04 20.75 -9.76
C THR A 136 8.28 20.15 -9.10
N VAL A 137 8.11 19.41 -7.98
CA VAL A 137 9.24 18.77 -7.27
C VAL A 137 10.05 17.86 -8.19
N SER A 138 9.37 16.99 -8.97
CA SER A 138 10.04 16.04 -9.84
C SER A 138 10.83 16.71 -10.96
N GLU A 139 10.28 17.78 -11.56
CA GLU A 139 10.95 18.57 -12.60
C GLU A 139 12.19 19.27 -12.03
N LYS A 140 12.07 19.84 -10.81
CA LYS A 140 13.19 20.50 -10.16
C LYS A 140 14.30 19.53 -9.80
N ILE A 141 13.98 18.32 -9.37
CA ILE A 141 14.97 17.25 -9.12
C ILE A 141 15.68 16.88 -10.43
N ALA A 142 14.95 16.66 -11.51
CA ALA A 142 15.53 16.32 -12.82
C ALA A 142 16.47 17.41 -13.32
N HIS A 143 16.10 18.70 -13.17
CA HIS A 143 16.95 19.83 -13.52
C HIS A 143 18.23 19.85 -12.69
N LEU A 144 18.13 19.70 -11.36
CA LEU A 144 19.31 19.67 -10.49
C LEU A 144 20.25 18.49 -10.77
N GLN A 145 19.70 17.34 -11.14
CA GLN A 145 20.51 16.19 -11.54
C GLN A 145 21.27 16.45 -12.85
N ALA A 146 20.62 17.08 -13.83
CA ALA A 146 21.26 17.46 -15.08
C ALA A 146 22.37 18.50 -14.87
N GLU A 147 22.08 19.55 -14.08
CA GLU A 147 23.06 20.58 -13.72
C GLU A 147 24.26 19.98 -12.98
N ASN A 148 24.03 19.12 -12.01
CA ASN A 148 25.09 18.43 -11.27
C ASN A 148 26.00 17.61 -12.21
N LYS A 149 25.39 16.87 -13.17
CA LYS A 149 26.16 16.11 -14.17
C LYS A 149 27.02 17.02 -15.03
N THR A 150 26.52 18.18 -15.47
CA THR A 150 27.27 19.16 -16.25
C THR A 150 28.44 19.72 -15.44
N LEU A 151 28.20 20.17 -14.20
CA LEU A 151 29.21 20.67 -13.31
C LEU A 151 30.33 19.65 -13.02
N HIS A 152 29.97 18.39 -12.83
CA HIS A 152 30.98 17.32 -12.70
C HIS A 152 31.84 17.17 -13.95
N SER A 153 31.25 17.21 -15.14
CA SER A 153 32.01 17.14 -16.40
C SER A 153 32.95 18.32 -16.58
N GLU A 154 32.49 19.52 -16.26
CA GLU A 154 33.31 20.76 -16.31
C GLU A 154 34.49 20.71 -15.31
N LEU A 155 34.21 20.25 -14.08
CA LEU A 155 35.23 20.09 -13.06
C LEU A 155 36.32 19.09 -13.49
N GLU A 156 35.97 17.95 -14.05
CA GLU A 156 36.94 16.97 -14.56
C GLU A 156 37.76 17.54 -15.75
N SER A 157 37.10 18.29 -16.63
CA SER A 157 37.81 18.99 -17.74
C SER A 157 38.82 20.03 -17.21
N LEU A 158 38.42 20.82 -16.21
CA LEU A 158 39.33 21.80 -15.58
C LEU A 158 40.51 21.14 -14.87
N LYS A 159 40.25 20.05 -14.10
CA LYS A 159 41.34 19.29 -13.46
C LYS A 159 42.33 18.74 -14.48
N SER A 160 41.83 18.20 -15.60
CA SER A 160 42.67 17.67 -16.68
C SER A 160 43.57 18.80 -17.30
N LYS A 161 43.01 19.98 -17.56
CA LYS A 161 43.74 21.11 -18.08
C LYS A 161 44.82 21.58 -17.09
N MET A 162 44.46 21.72 -15.81
CA MET A 162 45.42 22.11 -14.77
C MET A 162 46.59 21.10 -14.64
N ALA A 163 46.31 19.82 -14.75
CA ALA A 163 47.32 18.78 -14.72
C ALA A 163 48.25 18.84 -15.95
N GLN A 164 47.73 19.18 -17.13
CA GLN A 164 48.54 19.39 -18.35
C GLN A 164 49.41 20.62 -18.27
N ASP A 165 48.86 21.73 -17.79
CA ASP A 165 49.64 22.99 -17.61
C ASP A 165 50.77 22.80 -16.61
N ALA A 166 50.51 22.17 -15.46
CA ALA A 166 51.54 21.86 -14.45
C ALA A 166 52.62 20.90 -14.96
N ALA A 167 52.26 19.95 -15.83
CA ALA A 167 53.26 19.09 -16.47
C ALA A 167 54.10 19.82 -17.53
N GLY A 168 53.51 20.81 -18.23
CA GLY A 168 54.23 21.66 -19.18
C GLY A 168 55.24 22.57 -18.52
N ASP A 169 54.92 23.14 -17.35
CA ASP A 169 55.84 24.02 -16.60
C ASP A 169 57.03 23.28 -15.98
N ILE A 170 56.95 21.97 -15.78
CA ILE A 170 58.08 21.17 -15.24
C ILE A 170 59.07 20.76 -16.34
N MET A 171 58.66 20.82 -17.61
CA MET A 171 59.49 20.39 -18.75
C MET A 171 60.23 21.55 -19.46
N ASN A 172 60.02 22.78 -19.05
CA ASN A 172 60.78 23.98 -19.46
C ASN A 172 61.70 24.46 -18.37
#